data_d239edb688fa70f12158ffd0cec33daa
#
_entry.id   d239edb688fa70f12158ffd0cec33daa
#
_cell.length_a   1.000
_cell.length_b   1.000
_cell.length_c   1.000
_cell.angle_alpha   90.00
_cell.angle_beta   90.00
_cell.angle_gamma   90.00
#
_symmetry.space_group_name_H-M   'P 1'
#
loop_
_entity.id
_entity.type
_entity.pdbx_description
1 polymer ?
#
loop_
_entity_poly.entity_id
_entity_poly.type
_entity_poly.pdbx_seq_one_letter_code
_entity_poly.pdbx_strand_id
1 'polypeptide(L)'
;CMMFAVIASWISPAWLVALEGQPWAGLSQPVRGFSIWLGTFCLSLLIYFMTMHNHMGILYYPWQYFTAICPPYWEHFAETVSANFHVAWIMCCTVVVWFMEGIWERFPFTMIKTPWLRRLALFFGIIAISWALCMFFWYMQELVWGDAIRGHRRDAAPDWRWLHVGETAIFFLVPALFLQFYCGNWPNRFSTPINVLVRSLLVTLGGIAIYCLYYKYA
;
A
#
# COMPACT_ATOMS: atom_id res chain seq x y z
N CYS A 1 11.39 8.29 -12.00
CA CYS A 1 10.54 7.31 -12.74
C CYS A 1 10.04 6.18 -11.85
N MET A 2 10.89 5.55 -11.02
CA MET A 2 10.49 4.42 -10.16
C MET A 2 9.37 4.81 -9.17
N MET A 3 9.51 5.93 -8.47
CA MET A 3 8.51 6.42 -7.52
C MET A 3 7.14 6.70 -8.15
N PHE A 4 7.13 7.25 -9.36
CA PHE A 4 5.89 7.42 -10.12
C PHE A 4 5.21 6.06 -10.38
N ALA A 5 5.98 5.05 -10.82
CA ALA A 5 5.44 3.71 -11.06
C ALA A 5 4.86 3.09 -9.79
N VAL A 6 5.51 3.28 -8.65
CA VAL A 6 5.02 2.81 -7.34
C VAL A 6 3.71 3.50 -6.96
N ILE A 7 3.59 4.83 -7.16
CA ILE A 7 2.33 5.55 -6.93
C ILE A 7 1.23 5.04 -7.85
N ALA A 8 1.51 4.88 -9.16
CA ALA A 8 0.54 4.40 -10.13
C ALA A 8 0.09 2.96 -9.86
N SER A 9 0.95 2.13 -9.26
CA SER A 9 0.66 0.72 -8.97
C SER A 9 -0.45 0.51 -7.94
N TRP A 10 -0.74 1.50 -7.09
CA TRP A 10 -1.84 1.40 -6.14
C TRP A 10 -3.03 2.31 -6.48
N ILE A 11 -2.78 3.50 -7.07
CA ILE A 11 -3.86 4.44 -7.41
C ILE A 11 -4.84 3.81 -8.42
N SER A 12 -4.33 3.17 -9.47
CA SER A 12 -5.19 2.59 -10.50
C SER A 12 -6.05 1.43 -9.97
N PRO A 13 -5.51 0.40 -9.28
CA PRO A 13 -6.36 -0.63 -8.67
C PRO A 13 -7.25 -0.08 -7.55
N ALA A 14 -6.79 0.85 -6.71
CA ALA A 14 -7.63 1.45 -5.69
C ALA A 14 -8.82 2.20 -6.28
N TRP A 15 -8.63 2.88 -7.42
CA TRP A 15 -9.70 3.54 -8.14
C TRP A 15 -10.76 2.55 -8.64
N LEU A 16 -10.33 1.42 -9.18
CA LEU A 16 -11.23 0.37 -9.66
C LEU A 16 -11.94 -0.34 -8.50
N VAL A 17 -11.21 -0.68 -7.45
CA VAL A 17 -11.72 -1.46 -6.31
C VAL A 17 -12.62 -0.62 -5.41
N ALA A 18 -12.17 0.57 -5.01
CA ALA A 18 -12.89 1.40 -4.06
C ALA A 18 -13.94 2.30 -4.73
N LEU A 19 -13.58 2.96 -5.83
CA LEU A 19 -14.47 3.91 -6.50
C LEU A 19 -15.27 3.29 -7.64
N GLU A 20 -15.09 1.99 -7.93
CA GLU A 20 -15.82 1.24 -8.96
C GLU A 20 -15.74 1.89 -10.35
N GLY A 21 -14.63 2.57 -10.63
CA GLY A 21 -14.39 3.28 -11.87
C GLY A 21 -15.15 4.61 -12.04
N GLN A 22 -15.75 5.14 -10.97
CA GLN A 22 -16.39 6.47 -11.03
C GLN A 22 -15.35 7.58 -11.21
N PRO A 23 -15.70 8.70 -11.90
CA PRO A 23 -17.00 9.03 -12.50
C PRO A 23 -17.26 8.38 -13.88
N TRP A 24 -16.33 7.61 -14.42
CA TRP A 24 -16.38 7.09 -15.79
C TRP A 24 -17.11 5.73 -15.92
N ALA A 25 -17.70 5.24 -14.83
CA ALA A 25 -18.33 3.92 -14.81
C ALA A 25 -19.50 3.76 -15.83
N GLY A 26 -20.16 4.86 -16.20
CA GLY A 26 -21.23 4.87 -17.19
C GLY A 26 -20.79 4.88 -18.66
N LEU A 27 -19.50 5.02 -18.93
CA LEU A 27 -18.98 5.03 -20.30
C LEU A 27 -18.84 3.59 -20.83
N SER A 28 -19.01 3.43 -22.16
CA SER A 28 -18.77 2.15 -22.83
C SER A 28 -17.27 1.85 -22.98
N GLN A 29 -16.89 0.58 -23.08
CA GLN A 29 -15.54 0.19 -23.47
C GLN A 29 -15.32 0.47 -24.97
N PRO A 30 -14.12 0.91 -25.39
CA PRO A 30 -12.87 1.08 -24.60
C PRO A 30 -12.73 2.46 -23.93
N VAL A 31 -13.65 3.39 -24.17
CA VAL A 31 -13.57 4.78 -23.67
C VAL A 31 -13.48 4.81 -22.14
N ARG A 32 -14.28 4.00 -21.46
CA ARG A 32 -14.22 3.87 -20.00
C ARG A 32 -12.81 3.50 -19.50
N GLY A 33 -12.22 2.46 -20.10
CA GLY A 33 -10.90 1.99 -19.70
C GLY A 33 -9.82 3.06 -19.91
N PHE A 34 -9.85 3.72 -21.07
CA PHE A 34 -8.91 4.80 -21.38
C PHE A 34 -9.08 6.00 -20.45
N SER A 35 -10.32 6.41 -20.12
CA SER A 35 -10.60 7.51 -19.21
C SER A 35 -10.11 7.22 -17.78
N ILE A 36 -10.33 6.01 -17.29
CA ILE A 36 -9.83 5.57 -15.97
C ILE A 36 -8.29 5.59 -15.97
N TRP A 37 -7.67 5.00 -16.99
CA TRP A 37 -6.22 4.97 -17.11
C TRP A 37 -5.62 6.39 -17.16
N LEU A 38 -6.15 7.26 -18.01
CA LEU A 38 -5.66 8.64 -18.13
C LEU A 38 -5.87 9.43 -16.84
N GLY A 39 -7.04 9.31 -16.22
CA GLY A 39 -7.36 10.00 -14.96
C GLY A 39 -6.45 9.55 -13.81
N THR A 40 -6.25 8.24 -13.65
CA THR A 40 -5.36 7.69 -12.61
C THR A 40 -3.89 7.98 -12.91
N PHE A 41 -3.49 8.02 -14.17
CA PHE A 41 -2.16 8.44 -14.59
C PHE A 41 -1.90 9.91 -14.24
N CYS A 42 -2.81 10.83 -14.59
CA CYS A 42 -2.70 12.24 -14.24
C CYS A 42 -2.70 12.47 -12.72
N LEU A 43 -3.54 11.74 -11.98
CA LEU A 43 -3.55 11.81 -10.52
C LEU A 43 -2.24 11.30 -9.92
N SER A 44 -1.69 10.22 -10.44
CA SER A 44 -0.40 9.68 -9.99
C SER A 44 0.75 10.65 -10.27
N LEU A 45 0.74 11.33 -11.43
CA LEU A 45 1.67 12.41 -11.74
C LEU A 45 1.55 13.58 -10.76
N LEU A 46 0.32 14.00 -10.48
CA LEU A 46 0.07 15.08 -9.53
C LEU A 46 0.61 14.73 -8.14
N ILE A 47 0.29 13.53 -7.64
CA ILE A 47 0.78 13.06 -6.35
C ILE A 47 2.32 12.99 -6.36
N TYR A 48 2.92 12.46 -7.42
CA TYR A 48 4.37 12.39 -7.56
C TYR A 48 5.01 13.78 -7.51
N PHE A 49 4.49 14.75 -8.26
CA PHE A 49 5.02 16.12 -8.24
C PHE A 49 4.83 16.80 -6.90
N MET A 50 3.71 16.57 -6.23
CA MET A 50 3.45 17.18 -4.93
C MET A 50 4.26 16.57 -3.79
N THR A 51 4.60 15.30 -3.88
CA THR A 51 5.20 14.56 -2.75
C THR A 51 6.66 14.22 -2.95
N MET A 52 7.08 13.92 -4.17
CA MET A 52 8.37 13.29 -4.44
C MET A 52 9.28 14.08 -5.39
N HIS A 53 8.78 15.10 -6.07
CA HIS A 53 9.58 15.84 -7.03
C HIS A 53 10.51 16.85 -6.33
N ASN A 54 11.78 16.85 -6.71
CA ASN A 54 12.84 17.63 -6.06
C ASN A 54 12.59 19.16 -5.99
N HIS A 55 11.78 19.70 -6.90
CA HIS A 55 11.50 21.13 -6.96
C HIS A 55 10.06 21.50 -6.59
N MET A 56 9.15 20.54 -6.57
CA MET A 56 7.73 20.77 -6.35
C MET A 56 7.16 19.97 -5.17
N GLY A 57 7.94 19.07 -4.60
CA GLY A 57 7.53 18.25 -3.46
C GLY A 57 7.34 19.08 -2.19
N ILE A 58 6.17 19.68 -2.03
CA ILE A 58 5.85 20.58 -0.92
C ILE A 58 5.69 19.83 0.41
N LEU A 59 5.35 18.55 0.38
CA LEU A 59 4.99 17.82 1.58
C LEU A 59 6.16 17.08 2.24
N TYR A 60 7.13 16.57 1.47
CA TYR A 60 8.11 15.62 2.01
C TYR A 60 9.56 15.86 1.61
N TYR A 61 9.81 16.27 0.39
CA TYR A 61 11.16 16.42 -0.14
C TYR A 61 11.77 17.82 -0.02
N PRO A 62 11.00 18.88 0.19
CA PRO A 62 11.52 20.24 0.21
C PRO A 62 12.44 20.49 1.35
N TRP A 63 12.33 19.70 2.39
CA TRP A 63 13.09 19.90 3.61
C TRP A 63 14.59 20.02 3.32
N GLN A 64 15.18 19.08 2.59
CA GLN A 64 16.60 19.10 2.27
C GLN A 64 16.99 20.26 1.34
N TYR A 65 16.05 20.78 0.55
CA TYR A 65 16.30 21.83 -0.44
C TYR A 65 15.77 23.21 -0.06
N PHE A 66 14.84 23.27 0.87
CA PHE A 66 14.14 24.49 1.26
C PHE A 66 14.22 24.81 2.76
N THR A 67 15.30 24.39 3.43
CA THR A 67 15.53 24.64 4.84
C THR A 67 15.38 26.11 5.24
N ALA A 68 15.70 27.03 4.33
CA ALA A 68 15.54 28.47 4.54
C ALA A 68 14.08 28.97 4.49
N ILE A 69 13.17 28.17 3.94
CA ILE A 69 11.77 28.55 3.73
C ILE A 69 10.81 27.70 4.57
N CYS A 70 11.27 26.53 5.02
CA CYS A 70 10.45 25.59 5.79
C CYS A 70 10.27 26.08 7.23
N PRO A 71 9.04 26.21 7.74
CA PRO A 71 8.82 26.47 9.14
C PRO A 71 9.42 25.36 10.02
N PRO A 72 9.94 25.66 11.22
CA PRO A 72 10.60 24.69 12.08
C PRO A 72 9.79 23.43 12.42
N TYR A 73 8.47 23.52 12.42
CA TYR A 73 7.60 22.36 12.67
C TYR A 73 7.55 21.34 11.51
N TRP A 74 7.90 21.78 10.29
CA TRP A 74 8.02 20.88 9.14
C TRP A 74 9.36 20.12 9.13
N GLU A 75 10.38 20.70 9.75
CA GLU A 75 11.69 20.09 9.89
C GLU A 75 11.61 18.74 10.57
N HIS A 76 11.01 18.71 11.74
CA HIS A 76 10.82 17.46 12.49
C HIS A 76 9.99 16.44 11.74
N PHE A 77 8.95 16.89 11.04
CA PHE A 77 8.13 16.00 10.22
C PHE A 77 8.91 15.41 9.04
N ALA A 78 9.66 16.22 8.32
CA ALA A 78 10.47 15.78 7.19
C ALA A 78 11.64 14.87 7.59
N GLU A 79 12.20 15.06 8.78
CA GLU A 79 13.20 14.17 9.35
C GLU A 79 12.61 12.80 9.73
N THR A 80 11.35 12.79 10.14
CA THR A 80 10.66 11.58 10.60
C THR A 80 10.03 10.79 9.45
N VAL A 81 9.57 11.50 8.40
CA VAL A 81 8.82 10.92 7.27
C VAL A 81 9.68 10.97 6.01
N SER A 82 10.56 10.01 5.87
CA SER A 82 11.46 9.89 4.72
C SER A 82 10.74 9.44 3.43
N ALA A 83 11.41 9.61 2.29
CA ALA A 83 10.96 9.07 1.02
C ALA A 83 10.76 7.55 1.07
N ASN A 84 11.61 6.84 1.83
CA ASN A 84 11.53 5.41 2.01
C ASN A 84 10.29 4.97 2.80
N PHE A 85 9.87 5.76 3.81
CA PHE A 85 8.56 5.56 4.46
C PHE A 85 7.41 5.62 3.44
N HIS A 86 7.44 6.58 2.52
CA HIS A 86 6.42 6.70 1.48
C HIS A 86 6.35 5.46 0.59
N VAL A 87 7.52 4.98 0.15
CA VAL A 87 7.59 3.75 -0.65
C VAL A 87 7.00 2.58 0.12
N ALA A 88 7.38 2.41 1.37
CA ALA A 88 6.87 1.36 2.24
C ALA A 88 5.35 1.44 2.40
N TRP A 89 4.83 2.63 2.68
CA TRP A 89 3.39 2.83 2.83
C TRP A 89 2.61 2.59 1.53
N ILE A 90 3.11 3.05 0.38
CA ILE A 90 2.50 2.80 -0.92
C ILE A 90 2.53 1.31 -1.27
N MET A 91 3.59 0.59 -0.94
CA MET A 91 3.64 -0.88 -1.08
C MET A 91 2.57 -1.56 -0.22
N CYS A 92 2.41 -1.12 1.03
CA CYS A 92 1.30 -1.58 1.87
C CYS A 92 -0.06 -1.23 1.27
N CYS A 93 -0.24 -0.04 0.67
CA CYS A 93 -1.47 0.33 -0.05
C CYS A 93 -1.77 -0.65 -1.19
N THR A 94 -0.77 -1.00 -1.98
CA THR A 94 -0.92 -1.98 -3.07
C THR A 94 -1.37 -3.34 -2.53
N VAL A 95 -0.73 -3.83 -1.48
CA VAL A 95 -1.12 -5.09 -0.84
C VAL A 95 -2.56 -5.05 -0.32
N VAL A 96 -2.93 -4.00 0.40
CA VAL A 96 -4.27 -3.85 0.97
C VAL A 96 -5.36 -3.73 -0.09
N VAL A 97 -5.10 -3.07 -1.23
CA VAL A 97 -6.05 -3.03 -2.35
C VAL A 97 -6.37 -4.44 -2.85
N TRP A 98 -5.35 -5.27 -3.07
CA TRP A 98 -5.54 -6.65 -3.51
C TRP A 98 -6.19 -7.54 -2.45
N PHE A 99 -5.88 -7.31 -1.17
CA PHE A 99 -6.58 -7.96 -0.05
C PHE A 99 -8.06 -7.58 -0.02
N MET A 100 -8.38 -6.30 -0.21
CA MET A 100 -9.76 -5.82 -0.22
C MET A 100 -10.56 -6.43 -1.37
N GLU A 101 -9.99 -6.57 -2.55
CA GLU A 101 -10.70 -7.13 -3.69
C GLU A 101 -10.80 -8.65 -3.62
N GLY A 102 -9.68 -9.34 -3.38
CA GLY A 102 -9.62 -10.79 -3.45
C GLY A 102 -9.93 -11.49 -2.14
N ILE A 103 -9.22 -11.16 -1.08
CA ILE A 103 -9.26 -11.92 0.17
C ILE A 103 -10.45 -11.52 1.03
N TRP A 104 -10.70 -10.21 1.17
CA TRP A 104 -11.74 -9.68 2.06
C TRP A 104 -13.06 -9.38 1.35
N GLU A 105 -13.10 -9.45 0.01
CA GLU A 105 -14.33 -9.20 -0.77
C GLU A 105 -15.01 -7.88 -0.36
N ARG A 106 -14.19 -6.85 -0.09
CA ARG A 106 -14.58 -5.51 0.39
C ARG A 106 -15.26 -5.50 1.76
N PHE A 107 -15.25 -6.62 2.50
CA PHE A 107 -15.73 -6.65 3.89
C PHE A 107 -14.76 -5.87 4.80
N PRO A 108 -15.22 -5.10 5.82
CA PRO A 108 -16.60 -4.94 6.26
C PRO A 108 -17.39 -3.83 5.53
N PHE A 109 -16.80 -3.13 4.55
CA PHE A 109 -17.41 -1.97 3.88
C PHE A 109 -18.69 -2.32 3.09
N THR A 110 -18.84 -3.59 2.68
CA THR A 110 -20.06 -4.09 2.07
C THR A 110 -21.32 -3.96 2.95
N MET A 111 -21.14 -3.79 4.27
CA MET A 111 -22.23 -3.54 5.21
C MET A 111 -22.83 -2.13 5.07
N ILE A 112 -22.11 -1.20 4.44
CA ILE A 112 -22.57 0.17 4.23
C ILE A 112 -23.54 0.19 3.05
N LYS A 113 -24.81 0.47 3.31
CA LYS A 113 -25.89 0.44 2.31
C LYS A 113 -25.80 1.56 1.28
N THR A 114 -25.34 2.74 1.69
CA THR A 114 -25.26 3.91 0.82
C THR A 114 -24.05 3.82 -0.12
N PRO A 115 -24.23 3.73 -1.45
CA PRO A 115 -23.14 3.41 -2.38
C PRO A 115 -21.97 4.40 -2.35
N TRP A 116 -22.25 5.71 -2.37
CA TRP A 116 -21.18 6.72 -2.35
C TRP A 116 -20.40 6.71 -1.03
N LEU A 117 -21.09 6.51 0.10
CA LEU A 117 -20.44 6.42 1.42
C LEU A 117 -19.58 5.16 1.51
N ARG A 118 -20.07 4.03 0.97
CA ARG A 118 -19.28 2.78 0.89
C ARG A 118 -18.00 2.98 0.10
N ARG A 119 -18.06 3.64 -1.06
CA ARG A 119 -16.89 3.91 -1.90
C ARG A 119 -15.86 4.77 -1.18
N LEU A 120 -16.31 5.87 -0.59
CA LEU A 120 -15.42 6.74 0.19
C LEU A 120 -14.84 6.02 1.41
N ALA A 121 -15.67 5.30 2.17
CA ALA A 121 -15.22 4.54 3.33
C ALA A 121 -14.20 3.46 2.92
N LEU A 122 -14.39 2.77 1.81
CA LEU A 122 -13.46 1.79 1.30
C LEU A 122 -12.14 2.45 0.86
N PHE A 123 -12.20 3.58 0.13
CA PHE A 123 -11.01 4.29 -0.31
C PHE A 123 -10.16 4.77 0.88
N PHE A 124 -10.77 5.48 1.83
CA PHE A 124 -10.06 5.93 3.03
C PHE A 124 -9.70 4.78 3.96
N GLY A 125 -10.50 3.73 3.99
CA GLY A 125 -10.21 2.50 4.70
C GLY A 125 -8.95 1.80 4.19
N ILE A 126 -8.76 1.72 2.88
CA ILE A 126 -7.52 1.19 2.28
C ILE A 126 -6.32 2.01 2.77
N ILE A 127 -6.40 3.34 2.73
CA ILE A 127 -5.33 4.22 3.17
C ILE A 127 -5.01 4.01 4.66
N ALA A 128 -6.03 4.00 5.52
CA ALA A 128 -5.86 3.85 6.96
C ALA A 128 -5.33 2.46 7.36
N ILE A 129 -5.86 1.39 6.75
CA ILE A 129 -5.40 0.01 7.00
C ILE A 129 -3.97 -0.17 6.50
N SER A 130 -3.63 0.42 5.36
CA SER A 130 -2.27 0.37 4.82
C SER A 130 -1.27 1.06 5.72
N TRP A 131 -1.65 2.19 6.29
CA TRP A 131 -0.82 2.88 7.27
C TRP A 131 -0.62 2.03 8.53
N ALA A 132 -1.71 1.45 9.07
CA ALA A 132 -1.63 0.57 10.23
C ALA A 132 -0.77 -0.67 9.95
N LEU A 133 -0.88 -1.28 8.76
CA LEU A 133 -0.07 -2.41 8.32
C LEU A 133 1.42 -2.02 8.20
N CYS A 134 1.71 -0.86 7.65
CA CYS A 134 3.06 -0.32 7.53
C CYS A 134 3.71 -0.15 8.91
N MET A 135 2.97 0.44 9.87
CA MET A 135 3.43 0.57 11.25
C MET A 135 3.59 -0.79 11.94
N PHE A 136 2.67 -1.71 11.72
CA PHE A 136 2.76 -3.07 12.25
C PHE A 136 4.04 -3.76 11.78
N PHE A 137 4.35 -3.74 10.49
CA PHE A 137 5.57 -4.35 9.97
C PHE A 137 6.83 -3.64 10.47
N TRP A 138 6.80 -2.33 10.65
CA TRP A 138 7.88 -1.58 11.26
C TRP A 138 8.21 -2.08 12.68
N TYR A 139 7.19 -2.19 13.53
CA TYR A 139 7.38 -2.67 14.90
C TYR A 139 7.71 -4.17 14.97
N MET A 140 7.12 -4.98 14.09
CA MET A 140 7.45 -6.39 14.01
C MET A 140 8.91 -6.63 13.62
N GLN A 141 9.42 -5.86 12.69
CA GLN A 141 10.83 -5.93 12.33
C GLN A 141 11.74 -5.52 13.49
N GLU A 142 11.34 -4.53 14.27
CA GLU A 142 12.09 -4.15 15.46
C GLU A 142 12.13 -5.26 16.50
N LEU A 143 10.99 -5.89 16.73
CA LEU A 143 10.86 -6.96 17.72
C LEU A 143 11.62 -8.23 17.32
N VAL A 144 11.51 -8.62 16.05
CA VAL A 144 12.02 -9.92 15.55
C VAL A 144 13.48 -9.81 15.11
N TRP A 145 13.88 -8.69 14.49
CA TRP A 145 15.17 -8.56 13.83
C TRP A 145 16.12 -7.54 14.49
N GLY A 146 15.65 -6.82 15.49
CA GLY A 146 16.37 -5.85 16.33
C GLY A 146 17.68 -5.33 15.76
N ASP A 147 18.78 -5.95 16.19
CA ASP A 147 20.13 -5.53 15.79
C ASP A 147 20.64 -6.12 14.47
N ALA A 148 20.02 -7.15 13.93
CA ALA A 148 20.47 -7.77 12.67
C ALA A 148 20.30 -6.82 11.48
N ILE A 149 19.22 -6.04 11.46
CA ILE A 149 19.00 -4.99 10.45
C ILE A 149 19.92 -3.80 10.70
N ARG A 150 20.30 -3.53 11.94
CA ARG A 150 21.26 -2.50 12.32
C ARG A 150 22.70 -2.89 11.95
N GLY A 151 23.01 -4.18 11.88
CA GLY A 151 24.37 -4.70 11.72
C GLY A 151 25.00 -4.50 10.34
N HIS A 152 24.22 -4.32 9.30
CA HIS A 152 24.76 -4.21 7.94
C HIS A 152 25.30 -2.82 7.56
N ARG A 153 24.82 -1.75 8.18
CA ARG A 153 25.43 -0.40 8.09
C ARG A 153 25.05 0.40 9.32
N ARG A 154 25.98 0.58 10.24
CA ARG A 154 25.82 1.42 11.44
C ARG A 154 25.35 2.85 11.14
N ASP A 155 25.58 3.33 9.94
CA ASP A 155 25.28 4.70 9.49
C ASP A 155 24.07 4.78 8.56
N ALA A 156 23.47 3.64 8.18
CA ALA A 156 22.23 3.64 7.43
C ALA A 156 21.09 3.86 8.42
N ALA A 157 20.69 5.09 8.48
CA ALA A 157 19.57 5.60 9.23
C ALA A 157 18.31 4.70 9.17
N PRO A 158 17.30 4.95 9.99
CA PRO A 158 15.97 4.30 9.98
C PRO A 158 15.36 4.09 8.61
N ASP A 159 15.83 4.80 7.61
CA ASP A 159 15.41 4.77 6.22
C ASP A 159 15.46 3.39 5.55
N TRP A 160 16.50 2.61 5.78
CA TRP A 160 16.59 1.25 5.21
C TRP A 160 15.55 0.31 5.74
N ARG A 161 15.17 0.48 6.99
CA ARG A 161 14.13 -0.31 7.62
C ARG A 161 12.77 -0.12 6.93
N TRP A 162 12.47 1.09 6.45
CA TRP A 162 11.25 1.32 5.67
C TRP A 162 11.22 0.53 4.37
N LEU A 163 12.34 0.37 3.69
CA LEU A 163 12.41 -0.46 2.48
C LEU A 163 12.11 -1.93 2.81
N HIS A 164 12.64 -2.45 3.90
CA HIS A 164 12.32 -3.81 4.36
C HIS A 164 10.86 -3.97 4.78
N VAL A 165 10.22 -2.93 5.29
CA VAL A 165 8.77 -2.93 5.53
C VAL A 165 7.99 -3.12 4.23
N GLY A 166 8.34 -2.37 3.19
CA GLY A 166 7.73 -2.53 1.87
C GLY A 166 7.96 -3.91 1.26
N GLU A 167 9.18 -4.42 1.36
CA GLU A 167 9.54 -5.76 0.91
C GLU A 167 8.76 -6.84 1.66
N THR A 168 8.65 -6.72 2.98
CA THR A 168 7.85 -7.64 3.79
C THR A 168 6.39 -7.67 3.34
N ALA A 169 5.80 -6.51 3.04
CA ALA A 169 4.43 -6.43 2.55
C ALA A 169 4.22 -7.26 1.27
N ILE A 170 5.19 -7.25 0.35
CA ILE A 170 5.11 -8.00 -0.91
C ILE A 170 5.09 -9.51 -0.66
N PHE A 171 5.78 -10.04 0.34
CA PHE A 171 5.71 -11.46 0.68
C PHE A 171 4.31 -11.93 1.04
N PHE A 172 3.46 -11.04 1.58
CA PHE A 172 2.06 -11.34 1.82
C PHE A 172 1.19 -11.20 0.57
N LEU A 173 1.60 -10.38 -0.39
CA LEU A 173 0.89 -10.25 -1.66
C LEU A 173 0.95 -11.53 -2.49
N VAL A 174 2.09 -12.22 -2.52
CA VAL A 174 2.27 -13.44 -3.32
C VAL A 174 1.24 -14.52 -2.99
N PRO A 175 1.08 -14.98 -1.73
CA PRO A 175 0.06 -15.98 -1.40
C PRO A 175 -1.36 -15.43 -1.55
N ALA A 176 -1.60 -14.13 -1.41
CA ALA A 176 -2.91 -13.54 -1.65
C ALA A 176 -3.31 -13.65 -3.12
N LEU A 177 -2.42 -13.29 -4.04
CA LEU A 177 -2.64 -13.44 -5.48
C LEU A 177 -2.77 -14.92 -5.88
N PHE A 178 -1.96 -15.81 -5.29
CA PHE A 178 -2.07 -17.24 -5.50
C PHE A 178 -3.46 -17.76 -5.09
N LEU A 179 -3.92 -17.39 -3.90
CA LEU A 179 -5.22 -17.81 -3.40
C LEU A 179 -6.36 -17.27 -4.29
N GLN A 180 -6.24 -16.04 -4.75
CA GLN A 180 -7.24 -15.40 -5.60
C GLN A 180 -7.29 -16.02 -7.01
N PHE A 181 -6.16 -16.10 -7.69
CA PHE A 181 -6.12 -16.46 -9.11
C PHE A 181 -6.08 -17.96 -9.38
N TYR A 182 -5.43 -18.72 -8.51
CA TYR A 182 -5.26 -20.16 -8.72
C TYR A 182 -6.21 -21.00 -7.87
N CYS A 183 -6.60 -20.52 -6.68
CA CYS A 183 -7.50 -21.25 -5.80
C CYS A 183 -8.94 -20.73 -5.81
N GLY A 184 -9.27 -19.70 -6.62
CA GLY A 184 -10.61 -19.15 -6.72
C GLY A 184 -11.15 -18.64 -5.38
N ASN A 185 -10.30 -18.03 -4.58
CA ASN A 185 -10.61 -17.56 -3.21
C ASN A 185 -11.12 -18.67 -2.28
N TRP A 186 -10.59 -19.88 -2.41
CA TRP A 186 -10.91 -20.94 -1.46
C TRP A 186 -10.39 -20.62 -0.04
N PRO A 187 -11.12 -20.92 1.04
CA PRO A 187 -12.48 -21.43 1.08
C PRO A 187 -13.54 -20.34 0.85
N ASN A 188 -14.65 -20.73 0.23
CA ASN A 188 -15.78 -19.85 -0.06
C ASN A 188 -17.13 -20.41 0.44
N ARG A 189 -17.08 -21.45 1.28
CA ARG A 189 -18.26 -22.21 1.76
C ARG A 189 -18.80 -21.73 3.11
N PHE A 190 -18.13 -20.84 3.77
CA PHE A 190 -18.55 -20.29 5.06
C PHE A 190 -19.19 -18.91 4.90
N SER A 191 -19.67 -18.33 5.99
CA SER A 191 -20.09 -16.92 5.97
C SER A 191 -18.93 -15.99 5.61
N THR A 192 -19.23 -14.83 5.04
CA THR A 192 -18.20 -13.87 4.60
C THR A 192 -17.16 -13.55 5.69
N PRO A 193 -17.51 -13.24 6.95
CA PRO A 193 -16.52 -12.98 7.98
C PRO A 193 -15.57 -14.16 8.25
N ILE A 194 -16.12 -15.39 8.22
CA ILE A 194 -15.33 -16.60 8.45
C ILE A 194 -14.39 -16.86 7.27
N ASN A 195 -14.88 -16.72 6.04
CA ASN A 195 -14.06 -16.86 4.84
C ASN A 195 -12.90 -15.84 4.86
N VAL A 196 -13.19 -14.58 5.17
CA VAL A 196 -12.18 -13.52 5.32
C VAL A 196 -11.13 -13.89 6.36
N LEU A 197 -11.55 -14.37 7.53
CA LEU A 197 -10.63 -14.77 8.60
C LEU A 197 -9.71 -15.92 8.16
N VAL A 198 -10.30 -16.99 7.60
CA VAL A 198 -9.53 -18.18 7.17
C VAL A 198 -8.58 -17.84 6.04
N ARG A 199 -9.04 -17.08 5.03
CA ARG A 199 -8.18 -16.64 3.93
C ARG A 199 -7.04 -15.76 4.42
N SER A 200 -7.33 -14.80 5.31
CA SER A 200 -6.29 -13.95 5.90
C SER A 200 -5.25 -14.76 6.66
N LEU A 201 -5.67 -15.79 7.40
CA LEU A 201 -4.77 -16.69 8.11
C LEU A 201 -3.89 -17.48 7.12
N LEU A 202 -4.48 -18.04 6.06
CA LEU A 202 -3.73 -18.78 5.03
C LEU A 202 -2.68 -17.89 4.34
N VAL A 203 -3.07 -16.67 3.97
CA VAL A 203 -2.17 -15.70 3.34
C VAL A 203 -1.06 -15.28 4.31
N THR A 204 -1.39 -15.07 5.58
CA THR A 204 -0.40 -14.73 6.61
C THR A 204 0.62 -15.85 6.79
N LEU A 205 0.17 -17.09 6.93
CA LEU A 205 1.07 -18.24 7.05
C LEU A 205 1.94 -18.43 5.79
N GLY A 206 1.34 -18.26 4.61
CA GLY A 206 2.07 -18.30 3.34
C GLY A 206 3.12 -17.20 3.22
N GLY A 207 2.78 -15.98 3.60
CA GLY A 207 3.70 -14.84 3.62
C GLY A 207 4.88 -15.06 4.57
N ILE A 208 4.60 -15.53 5.78
CA ILE A 208 5.64 -15.88 6.76
C ILE A 208 6.55 -16.99 6.21
N ALA A 209 5.98 -18.02 5.61
CA ALA A 209 6.77 -19.12 5.03
C ALA A 209 7.70 -18.62 3.91
N ILE A 210 7.20 -17.79 2.99
CA ILE A 210 8.00 -17.20 1.92
C ILE A 210 9.10 -16.30 2.51
N TYR A 211 8.78 -15.48 3.48
CA TYR A 211 9.72 -14.62 4.16
C TYR A 211 10.86 -15.41 4.84
N CYS A 212 10.52 -16.48 5.57
CA CYS A 212 11.52 -17.37 6.19
C CYS A 212 12.40 -18.07 5.16
N LEU A 213 11.83 -18.51 4.03
CA LEU A 213 12.58 -19.09 2.93
C LEU A 213 13.54 -18.08 2.30
N TYR A 214 13.06 -16.87 2.03
CA TYR A 214 13.89 -15.80 1.51
C TYR A 214 15.08 -15.52 2.44
N TYR A 215 14.84 -15.35 3.73
CA TYR A 215 15.92 -15.07 4.69
C TYR A 215 16.93 -16.19 4.86
N LYS A 216 16.53 -17.43 4.59
CA LYS A 216 17.43 -18.58 4.69
C LYS A 216 18.32 -18.74 3.47
N TYR A 217 17.87 -18.31 2.29
CA TYR A 217 18.52 -18.63 1.02
C TYR A 217 18.98 -17.40 0.22
N ALA A 218 18.59 -16.19 0.57
CA ALA A 218 19.08 -14.95 -0.01
C ALA A 218 20.20 -14.32 0.82
#